data_2d6801aeb246eecebcbc31f3ada0b4a6
#
_entry.id   2d6801aeb246eecebcbc31f3ada0b4a6
#
_cell.length_a   1.000
_cell.length_b   1.000
_cell.length_c   1.000
_cell.angle_alpha   90.00
_cell.angle_beta   90.00
_cell.angle_gamma   90.00
#
_symmetry.space_group_name_H-M   'P 1'
#
loop_
_entity.id
_entity.type
_entity.pdbx_description
1 polymer ?
#
loop_
_entity_poly.entity_id
_entity_poly.type
_entity_poly.pdbx_seq_one_letter_code
_entity_poly.pdbx_strand_id
1 'polypeptide(L)'
;LCAALKNVKDGKDKTRGIDADIEIFEYDIDTDPALLDTYCKEANFIFNLAGVNRPENPEDFMKGNFGFASTLLDTLKKYNNTCPIMLSSSLQATLVGRYAEGDYGKSKKAGEDLFFNYSAETGATVYVYRFPNLFGKWCRPNYNSAVATFCNNIANDLPIQVNDRAI
;
A
#
# COMPACT_ATOMS: atom_id res chain seq x y z
N LEU A 1 5.42 -1.28 -8.10
CA LEU A 1 5.17 -2.71 -8.09
C LEU A 1 4.75 -3.21 -9.47
N CYS A 2 3.64 -2.71 -10.05
CA CYS A 2 3.11 -3.17 -11.35
C CYS A 2 4.16 -3.17 -12.46
N ALA A 3 4.93 -2.09 -12.62
CA ALA A 3 6.01 -2.05 -13.60
C ALA A 3 7.09 -3.14 -13.39
N ALA A 4 7.40 -3.47 -12.12
CA ALA A 4 8.35 -4.54 -11.81
C ALA A 4 7.78 -5.92 -12.16
N LEU A 5 6.50 -6.16 -11.83
CA LEU A 5 5.82 -7.40 -12.19
C LEU A 5 5.67 -7.57 -13.70
N LYS A 6 5.35 -6.48 -14.43
CA LYS A 6 5.32 -6.48 -15.90
C LYS A 6 6.68 -6.85 -16.50
N ASN A 7 7.77 -6.37 -15.91
CA ASN A 7 9.12 -6.76 -16.35
C ASN A 7 9.41 -8.25 -16.11
N VAL A 8 8.89 -8.84 -15.03
CA VAL A 8 8.97 -10.29 -14.80
C VAL A 8 8.15 -11.04 -15.86
N LYS A 9 6.89 -10.66 -16.06
CA LYS A 9 6.00 -11.25 -17.07
C LYS A 9 6.61 -11.21 -18.49
N ASP A 10 7.25 -10.09 -18.83
CA ASP A 10 7.93 -9.91 -20.13
C ASP A 10 9.30 -10.64 -20.22
N GLY A 11 9.72 -11.36 -19.19
CA GLY A 11 11.02 -12.01 -19.13
C GLY A 11 12.24 -11.07 -19.05
N LYS A 12 12.01 -9.77 -18.77
CA LYS A 12 13.06 -8.75 -18.66
C LYS A 12 13.75 -8.77 -17.29
N ASP A 13 13.04 -9.15 -16.23
CA ASP A 13 13.59 -9.34 -14.89
C ASP A 13 13.47 -10.80 -14.48
N LYS A 14 14.63 -11.48 -14.39
CA LYS A 14 14.75 -12.89 -13.99
C LYS A 14 15.34 -13.08 -12.59
N THR A 15 15.53 -11.97 -11.86
CA THR A 15 16.29 -12.00 -10.59
C THR A 15 15.41 -12.28 -9.38
N ARG A 16 14.08 -12.23 -9.52
CA ARG A 16 13.14 -12.25 -8.40
C ARG A 16 12.60 -13.62 -8.01
N GLY A 17 12.95 -14.67 -8.74
CA GLY A 17 12.45 -16.03 -8.46
C GLY A 17 10.93 -16.18 -8.60
N ILE A 18 10.28 -15.26 -9.30
CA ILE A 18 8.85 -15.31 -9.62
C ILE A 18 8.69 -15.86 -11.02
N ASP A 19 7.76 -16.79 -11.21
CA ASP A 19 7.43 -17.31 -12.53
C ASP A 19 6.95 -16.18 -13.45
N ALA A 20 7.32 -16.24 -14.72
CA ALA A 20 6.86 -15.28 -15.73
C ALA A 20 5.40 -15.49 -16.13
N ASP A 21 4.84 -16.68 -15.88
CA ASP A 21 3.42 -16.99 -16.13
C ASP A 21 2.53 -16.40 -15.02
N ILE A 22 2.45 -15.07 -15.00
CA ILE A 22 1.61 -14.31 -14.08
C ILE A 22 0.61 -13.45 -14.84
N GLU A 23 -0.62 -13.39 -14.35
CA GLU A 23 -1.60 -12.40 -14.75
C GLU A 23 -1.63 -11.26 -13.72
N ILE A 24 -1.73 -10.02 -14.20
CA ILE A 24 -1.67 -8.83 -13.35
C ILE A 24 -2.96 -8.05 -13.53
N PHE A 25 -3.77 -8.02 -12.47
CA PHE A 25 -4.94 -7.19 -12.35
C PHE A 25 -4.57 -5.89 -11.65
N GLU A 26 -4.79 -4.76 -12.31
CA GLU A 26 -4.58 -3.43 -11.73
C GLU A 26 -5.93 -2.80 -11.41
N TYR A 27 -6.13 -2.41 -10.14
CA TYR A 27 -7.35 -1.76 -9.68
C TYR A 27 -6.99 -0.47 -8.95
N ASP A 28 -7.55 0.64 -9.39
CA ASP A 28 -7.33 1.98 -8.83
C ASP A 28 -8.67 2.75 -8.80
N ILE A 29 -8.66 3.95 -8.26
CA ILE A 29 -9.86 4.80 -8.06
C ILE A 29 -10.65 5.05 -9.35
N ASP A 30 -9.96 5.08 -10.50
CA ASP A 30 -10.56 5.29 -11.82
C ASP A 30 -10.97 3.98 -12.53
N THR A 31 -10.79 2.83 -11.88
CA THR A 31 -11.15 1.52 -12.43
C THR A 31 -12.66 1.29 -12.30
N ASP A 32 -13.26 0.66 -13.31
CA ASP A 32 -14.68 0.26 -13.23
C ASP A 32 -14.92 -0.63 -11.99
N PRO A 33 -15.77 -0.21 -11.05
CA PRO A 33 -16.07 -0.98 -9.85
C PRO A 33 -16.51 -2.42 -10.10
N ALA A 34 -17.13 -2.70 -11.24
CA ALA A 34 -17.57 -4.05 -11.61
C ALA A 34 -16.40 -5.04 -11.77
N LEU A 35 -15.19 -4.54 -12.08
CA LEU A 35 -14.00 -5.38 -12.21
C LEU A 35 -13.49 -5.91 -10.88
N LEU A 36 -13.84 -5.28 -9.75
CA LEU A 36 -13.43 -5.76 -8.43
C LEU A 36 -13.96 -7.18 -8.17
N ASP A 37 -15.20 -7.45 -8.53
CA ASP A 37 -15.81 -8.77 -8.40
C ASP A 37 -15.03 -9.84 -9.17
N THR A 38 -14.68 -9.55 -10.43
CA THR A 38 -13.91 -10.47 -11.28
C THR A 38 -12.51 -10.70 -10.71
N TYR A 39 -11.81 -9.64 -10.35
CA TYR A 39 -10.45 -9.72 -9.83
C TYR A 39 -10.39 -10.45 -8.48
N CYS A 40 -11.33 -10.17 -7.57
CA CYS A 40 -11.41 -10.88 -6.30
C CYS A 40 -11.75 -12.36 -6.44
N LYS A 41 -12.50 -12.74 -7.49
CA LYS A 41 -12.80 -14.14 -7.76
C LYS A 41 -11.59 -14.93 -8.26
N GLU A 42 -10.73 -14.30 -9.05
CA GLU A 42 -9.65 -14.95 -9.78
C GLU A 42 -8.27 -14.78 -9.13
N ALA A 43 -8.12 -13.81 -8.21
CA ALA A 43 -6.84 -13.52 -7.58
C ALA A 43 -6.28 -14.70 -6.79
N ASN A 44 -4.99 -14.97 -6.97
CA ASN A 44 -4.21 -15.93 -6.18
C ASN A 44 -3.32 -15.24 -5.13
N PHE A 45 -3.09 -13.95 -5.28
CA PHE A 45 -2.39 -13.09 -4.32
C PHE A 45 -2.82 -11.64 -4.52
N ILE A 46 -2.99 -10.89 -3.44
CA ILE A 46 -3.41 -9.48 -3.50
C ILE A 46 -2.38 -8.59 -2.82
N PHE A 47 -1.99 -7.52 -3.50
CA PHE A 47 -1.23 -6.41 -2.93
C PHE A 47 -2.17 -5.23 -2.70
N ASN A 48 -2.64 -5.03 -1.48
CA ASN A 48 -3.39 -3.83 -1.13
C ASN A 48 -2.43 -2.68 -0.81
N LEU A 49 -2.20 -1.84 -1.81
CA LEU A 49 -1.38 -0.64 -1.72
C LEU A 49 -2.25 0.63 -1.65
N ALA A 50 -3.57 0.48 -1.77
CA ALA A 50 -4.51 1.58 -1.71
C ALA A 50 -4.41 2.32 -0.37
N GLY A 51 -4.47 3.63 -0.42
CA GLY A 51 -4.45 4.46 0.77
C GLY A 51 -4.29 5.94 0.46
N VAL A 52 -4.82 6.75 1.36
CA VAL A 52 -4.75 8.21 1.31
C VAL A 52 -3.67 8.68 2.29
N ASN A 53 -2.74 9.53 1.80
CA ASN A 53 -1.62 10.01 2.60
C ASN A 53 -1.73 11.49 3.00
N ARG A 54 -2.41 12.31 2.21
CA ARG A 54 -2.56 13.76 2.41
C ARG A 54 -3.94 14.22 1.93
N PRO A 55 -5.02 13.85 2.60
CA PRO A 55 -6.34 14.33 2.24
C PRO A 55 -6.50 15.79 2.65
N GLU A 56 -7.44 16.48 2.04
CA GLU A 56 -7.84 17.82 2.44
C GLU A 56 -8.58 17.79 3.79
N ASN A 57 -9.37 16.74 4.03
CA ASN A 57 -10.12 16.56 5.28
C ASN A 57 -9.61 15.31 6.04
N PRO A 58 -9.42 15.38 7.36
CA PRO A 58 -8.98 14.22 8.17
C PRO A 58 -9.90 13.00 8.05
N GLU A 59 -11.19 13.19 7.83
CA GLU A 59 -12.17 12.10 7.66
C GLU A 59 -11.87 11.22 6.42
N ASP A 60 -11.22 11.78 5.42
CA ASP A 60 -10.88 11.06 4.19
C ASP A 60 -9.78 10.02 4.41
N PHE A 61 -9.00 10.13 5.51
CA PHE A 61 -8.11 9.05 5.93
C PHE A 61 -8.88 7.77 6.21
N MET A 62 -9.98 7.85 6.93
CA MET A 62 -10.78 6.67 7.24
C MET A 62 -11.49 6.13 6.00
N LYS A 63 -12.06 6.98 5.17
CA LYS A 63 -12.72 6.56 3.93
C LYS A 63 -11.73 5.86 2.98
N GLY A 64 -10.56 6.45 2.76
CA GLY A 64 -9.56 5.94 1.81
C GLY A 64 -8.79 4.73 2.32
N ASN A 65 -8.42 4.69 3.62
CA ASN A 65 -7.61 3.61 4.17
C ASN A 65 -8.45 2.44 4.71
N PHE A 66 -9.65 2.71 5.23
CA PHE A 66 -10.53 1.70 5.80
C PHE A 66 -11.67 1.30 4.84
N GLY A 67 -12.32 2.27 4.18
CA GLY A 67 -13.51 2.03 3.36
C GLY A 67 -13.25 1.08 2.20
N PHE A 68 -12.22 1.35 1.37
CA PHE A 68 -11.87 0.45 0.27
C PHE A 68 -11.39 -0.92 0.78
N ALA A 69 -10.61 -0.95 1.86
CA ALA A 69 -10.17 -2.20 2.47
C ALA A 69 -11.36 -3.09 2.89
N SER A 70 -12.40 -2.48 3.49
CA SER A 70 -13.64 -3.20 3.84
C SER A 70 -14.31 -3.78 2.60
N THR A 71 -14.50 -2.96 1.55
CA THR A 71 -15.11 -3.41 0.29
C THR A 71 -14.35 -4.57 -0.34
N LEU A 72 -13.01 -4.50 -0.37
CA LEU A 72 -12.16 -5.57 -0.89
C LEU A 72 -12.36 -6.88 -0.12
N LEU A 73 -12.30 -6.83 1.21
CA LEU A 73 -12.42 -8.02 2.06
C LEU A 73 -13.83 -8.63 2.00
N ASP A 74 -14.87 -7.80 1.96
CA ASP A 74 -16.26 -8.27 1.79
C ASP A 74 -16.47 -8.92 0.42
N THR A 75 -15.83 -8.39 -0.62
CA THR A 75 -15.88 -8.99 -1.97
C THR A 75 -15.18 -10.36 -2.00
N LEU A 76 -14.03 -10.50 -1.34
CA LEU A 76 -13.34 -11.78 -1.21
C LEU A 76 -14.17 -12.81 -0.44
N LYS A 77 -14.84 -12.41 0.67
CA LYS A 77 -15.78 -13.27 1.39
C LYS A 77 -16.93 -13.71 0.50
N LYS A 78 -17.51 -12.81 -0.29
CA LYS A 78 -18.59 -13.10 -1.24
C LYS A 78 -18.22 -14.26 -2.19
N TYR A 79 -16.97 -14.33 -2.62
CA TYR A 79 -16.48 -15.37 -3.54
C TYR A 79 -15.76 -16.53 -2.83
N ASN A 80 -15.73 -16.55 -1.49
CA ASN A 80 -15.00 -17.54 -0.69
C ASN A 80 -13.51 -17.63 -1.12
N ASN A 81 -12.93 -16.53 -1.58
CA ASN A 81 -11.52 -16.49 -1.96
C ASN A 81 -10.67 -16.11 -0.74
N THR A 82 -9.88 -17.05 -0.25
CA THR A 82 -8.97 -16.90 0.88
C THR A 82 -7.51 -16.76 0.45
N CYS A 83 -7.26 -16.24 -0.75
CA CYS A 83 -5.90 -16.01 -1.23
C CYS A 83 -5.11 -15.11 -0.28
N PRO A 84 -3.78 -15.26 -0.20
CA PRO A 84 -2.94 -14.40 0.63
C PRO A 84 -3.04 -12.93 0.23
N ILE A 85 -3.05 -12.05 1.23
CA ILE A 85 -3.15 -10.60 1.03
C ILE A 85 -2.00 -9.89 1.73
N MET A 86 -1.32 -9.01 1.01
CA MET A 86 -0.35 -8.07 1.55
C MET A 86 -1.00 -6.70 1.75
N LEU A 87 -0.94 -6.18 2.98
CA LEU A 87 -1.36 -4.82 3.32
C LEU A 87 -0.14 -3.91 3.47
N SER A 88 -0.13 -2.82 2.69
CA SER A 88 0.79 -1.70 2.87
C SER A 88 0.33 -0.83 4.04
N SER A 89 0.93 -1.04 5.20
CA SER A 89 0.74 -0.22 6.39
C SER A 89 1.92 0.76 6.59
N SER A 90 2.00 1.38 7.75
CA SER A 90 2.99 2.38 8.09
C SER A 90 3.53 2.18 9.50
N LEU A 91 4.78 2.58 9.76
CA LEU A 91 5.30 2.68 11.12
C LEU A 91 4.42 3.56 12.02
N GLN A 92 3.68 4.52 11.45
CA GLN A 92 2.76 5.37 12.22
C GLN A 92 1.58 4.59 12.81
N ALA A 93 1.23 3.42 12.28
CA ALA A 93 0.23 2.53 12.86
C ALA A 93 0.61 1.94 14.22
N THR A 94 1.86 2.09 14.65
CA THR A 94 2.28 1.71 16.01
C THR A 94 1.64 2.58 17.09
N LEU A 95 1.26 3.81 16.75
CA LEU A 95 0.71 4.83 17.67
C LEU A 95 1.63 5.09 18.89
N VAL A 96 2.95 5.02 18.68
CA VAL A 96 3.94 5.19 19.74
C VAL A 96 4.72 6.49 19.54
N GLY A 97 5.05 7.19 20.62
CA GLY A 97 5.83 8.42 20.59
C GLY A 97 5.15 9.51 19.76
N ARG A 98 5.88 10.10 18.82
CA ARG A 98 5.36 11.16 17.94
C ARG A 98 4.16 10.77 17.05
N TYR A 99 3.84 9.49 16.97
CA TYR A 99 2.74 8.97 16.15
C TYR A 99 1.46 8.69 16.95
N ALA A 100 1.47 8.88 18.28
CA ALA A 100 0.41 8.48 19.18
C ALA A 100 -0.97 9.10 18.84
N GLU A 101 -0.99 10.36 18.40
CA GLU A 101 -2.22 11.12 18.14
C GLU A 101 -2.53 11.35 16.66
N GLY A 102 -1.69 10.84 15.75
CA GLY A 102 -1.84 11.10 14.32
C GLY A 102 -3.03 10.37 13.68
N ASP A 103 -3.94 11.10 13.02
CA ASP A 103 -5.10 10.52 12.35
C ASP A 103 -4.73 9.53 11.24
N TYR A 104 -3.64 9.81 10.52
CA TYR A 104 -3.10 8.87 9.56
C TYR A 104 -2.69 7.54 10.21
N GLY A 105 -1.97 7.60 11.34
CA GLY A 105 -1.58 6.41 12.10
C GLY A 105 -2.78 5.62 12.59
N LYS A 106 -3.78 6.31 13.13
CA LYS A 106 -5.06 5.73 13.59
C LYS A 106 -5.81 5.03 12.46
N SER A 107 -5.89 5.65 11.28
CA SER A 107 -6.55 5.06 10.11
C SER A 107 -5.82 3.82 9.57
N LYS A 108 -4.48 3.84 9.55
CA LYS A 108 -3.68 2.67 9.19
C LYS A 108 -3.84 1.53 10.20
N LYS A 109 -3.86 1.84 11.49
CA LYS A 109 -4.11 0.85 12.54
C LYS A 109 -5.49 0.21 12.42
N ALA A 110 -6.53 1.01 12.17
CA ALA A 110 -7.87 0.49 11.92
C ALA A 110 -7.92 -0.45 10.71
N GLY A 111 -7.18 -0.11 9.63
CA GLY A 111 -7.00 -0.99 8.50
C GLY A 111 -6.33 -2.32 8.88
N GLU A 112 -5.24 -2.29 9.65
CA GLU A 112 -4.58 -3.51 10.14
C GLU A 112 -5.55 -4.42 10.92
N ASP A 113 -6.31 -3.82 11.84
CA ASP A 113 -7.28 -4.56 12.67
C ASP A 113 -8.37 -5.21 11.81
N LEU A 114 -8.83 -4.53 10.75
CA LEU A 114 -9.78 -5.08 9.79
C LEU A 114 -9.21 -6.33 9.09
N PHE A 115 -7.96 -6.27 8.64
CA PHE A 115 -7.29 -7.40 7.98
C PHE A 115 -7.02 -8.56 8.93
N PHE A 116 -6.63 -8.29 10.19
CA PHE A 116 -6.46 -9.34 11.19
C PHE A 116 -7.79 -10.04 11.55
N ASN A 117 -8.86 -9.26 11.66
CA ASN A 117 -10.21 -9.84 11.89
C ASN A 117 -10.63 -10.70 10.70
N TYR A 118 -10.42 -10.24 9.45
CA TYR A 118 -10.68 -11.04 8.27
C TYR A 118 -9.88 -12.34 8.25
N SER A 119 -8.59 -12.30 8.61
CA SER A 119 -7.74 -13.49 8.72
C SER A 119 -8.26 -14.47 9.76
N ALA A 120 -8.68 -13.98 10.93
CA ALA A 120 -9.23 -14.81 12.00
C ALA A 120 -10.58 -15.46 11.61
N GLU A 121 -11.40 -14.73 10.85
CA GLU A 121 -12.72 -15.20 10.40
C GLU A 121 -12.62 -16.23 9.26
N THR A 122 -11.74 -16.01 8.29
CA THR A 122 -11.70 -16.78 7.03
C THR A 122 -10.55 -17.78 6.95
N GLY A 123 -9.54 -17.67 7.81
CA GLY A 123 -8.29 -18.44 7.72
C GLY A 123 -7.34 -17.94 6.62
N ALA A 124 -7.65 -16.84 5.92
CA ALA A 124 -6.78 -16.28 4.90
C ALA A 124 -5.46 -15.76 5.50
N THR A 125 -4.35 -15.99 4.81
CA THR A 125 -3.04 -15.46 5.24
C THR A 125 -2.96 -13.96 4.94
N VAL A 126 -2.63 -13.17 5.95
CA VAL A 126 -2.46 -11.72 5.83
C VAL A 126 -1.03 -11.32 6.19
N TYR A 127 -0.39 -10.57 5.30
CA TYR A 127 0.95 -10.00 5.50
C TYR A 127 0.82 -8.49 5.69
N VAL A 128 1.06 -7.99 6.90
CA VAL A 128 1.04 -6.54 7.19
C VAL A 128 2.46 -6.00 7.21
N TYR A 129 2.77 -5.09 6.27
CA TYR A 129 4.06 -4.43 6.20
C TYR A 129 3.95 -2.98 6.67
N ARG A 130 4.50 -2.67 7.82
CA ARG A 130 4.63 -1.31 8.36
C ARG A 130 5.84 -0.62 7.76
N PHE A 131 5.67 -0.02 6.61
CA PHE A 131 6.75 0.67 5.93
C PHE A 131 7.17 1.96 6.63
N PRO A 132 8.48 2.25 6.70
CA PRO A 132 9.00 3.60 6.94
C PRO A 132 8.82 4.47 5.69
N ASN A 133 9.47 5.63 5.65
CA ASN A 133 9.53 6.43 4.43
C ASN A 133 10.19 5.64 3.30
N LEU A 134 9.44 5.42 2.22
CA LEU A 134 9.92 4.71 1.05
C LEU A 134 10.69 5.66 0.14
N PHE A 135 11.71 5.14 -0.53
CA PHE A 135 12.49 5.84 -1.55
C PHE A 135 12.93 4.86 -2.63
N GLY A 136 13.40 5.38 -3.76
CA GLY A 136 13.91 4.57 -4.86
C GLY A 136 13.44 5.09 -6.22
N LYS A 137 13.61 4.25 -7.25
CA LYS A 137 13.25 4.57 -8.63
C LYS A 137 11.79 5.03 -8.73
N TRP A 138 11.54 6.11 -9.44
CA TRP A 138 10.25 6.80 -9.64
C TRP A 138 9.67 7.50 -8.39
N CYS A 139 10.41 7.57 -7.29
CA CYS A 139 9.97 8.33 -6.14
C CYS A 139 9.93 9.83 -6.47
N ARG A 140 8.78 10.46 -6.24
CA ARG A 140 8.58 11.88 -6.55
C ARG A 140 9.31 12.76 -5.52
N PRO A 141 10.21 13.67 -5.94
CA PRO A 141 10.83 14.63 -5.03
C PRO A 141 9.78 15.64 -4.53
N ASN A 142 10.07 16.30 -3.41
CA ASN A 142 9.21 17.31 -2.78
C ASN A 142 7.77 16.80 -2.47
N TYR A 143 7.64 15.51 -2.21
CA TYR A 143 6.36 14.90 -1.85
C TYR A 143 6.47 14.13 -0.52
N ASN A 144 6.77 12.83 -0.53
CA ASN A 144 6.78 11.99 0.68
C ASN A 144 8.14 11.35 0.98
N SER A 145 9.20 11.71 0.28
CA SER A 145 10.52 11.12 0.49
C SER A 145 11.60 12.20 0.61
N ALA A 146 12.19 12.32 1.78
CA ALA A 146 13.35 13.18 2.00
C ALA A 146 14.52 12.77 1.09
N VAL A 147 14.77 11.45 0.96
CA VAL A 147 15.85 10.93 0.11
C VAL A 147 15.67 11.35 -1.35
N ALA A 148 14.45 11.17 -1.92
CA ALA A 148 14.19 11.59 -3.30
C ALA A 148 14.33 13.10 -3.48
N THR A 149 13.91 13.88 -2.48
CA THR A 149 14.06 15.35 -2.48
C THR A 149 15.53 15.74 -2.44
N PHE A 150 16.33 15.13 -1.57
CA PHE A 150 17.76 15.40 -1.48
C PHE A 150 18.50 15.03 -2.76
N CYS A 151 18.24 13.86 -3.33
CA CYS A 151 18.81 13.46 -4.62
C CYS A 151 18.47 14.45 -5.74
N ASN A 152 17.20 14.87 -5.81
CA ASN A 152 16.78 15.86 -6.79
C ASN A 152 17.48 17.21 -6.58
N ASN A 153 17.58 17.67 -5.34
CA ASN A 153 18.18 18.96 -5.03
C ASN A 153 19.68 18.95 -5.34
N ILE A 154 20.40 17.89 -4.96
CA ILE A 154 21.82 17.73 -5.29
C ILE A 154 22.02 17.73 -6.81
N ALA A 155 21.20 16.98 -7.56
CA ALA A 155 21.32 16.88 -9.00
C ALA A 155 21.03 18.21 -9.74
N ASN A 156 20.35 19.16 -9.10
CA ASN A 156 19.98 20.45 -9.66
C ASN A 156 20.67 21.64 -8.95
N ASP A 157 21.70 21.40 -8.17
CA ASP A 157 22.43 22.42 -7.39
C ASP A 157 21.52 23.27 -6.48
N LEU A 158 20.44 22.65 -5.96
CA LEU A 158 19.50 23.28 -5.02
C LEU A 158 19.91 23.00 -3.57
N PRO A 159 19.58 23.90 -2.62
CA PRO A 159 19.91 23.70 -1.23
C PRO A 159 19.14 22.51 -0.62
N ILE A 160 19.82 21.78 0.27
CA ILE A 160 19.21 20.76 1.13
C ILE A 160 18.83 21.41 2.44
N GLN A 161 17.59 21.19 2.88
CA GLN A 161 17.12 21.60 4.18
C GLN A 161 16.88 20.37 5.06
N VAL A 162 17.59 20.30 6.18
CA VAL A 162 17.36 19.30 7.23
C VAL A 162 16.68 20.03 8.39
N ASN A 163 15.42 19.69 8.67
CA ASN A 163 14.63 20.39 9.68
C ASN A 163 15.18 20.08 11.08
N ASP A 164 14.97 18.86 11.57
CA ASP A 164 15.47 18.46 12.89
C ASP A 164 16.11 17.08 12.83
N ARG A 165 17.02 16.80 13.75
CA ARG A 165 17.48 15.42 13.93
C ARG A 165 16.29 14.55 14.29
N ALA A 166 16.06 13.49 13.53
CA ALA A 166 15.15 12.46 13.95
C ALA A 166 15.69 11.84 15.24
N ILE A 167 14.95 12.01 16.31
CA ILE A 167 15.19 11.37 17.60
C ILE A 167 14.54 9.98 17.55
#